data_6e69b2455053387f59cf4b2a9bfaeea3
#
_entry.id   6e69b2455053387f59cf4b2a9bfaeea3
#
_cell.length_a   1.000
_cell.length_b   1.000
_cell.length_c   1.000
_cell.angle_alpha   90.00
_cell.angle_beta   90.00
_cell.angle_gamma   90.00
#
_symmetry.space_group_name_H-M   'P 1'
#
loop_
_entity.id
_entity.type
_entity.pdbx_description
1 polymer ?
#
loop_
_entity_poly.entity_id
_entity_poly.type
_entity_poly.pdbx_seq_one_letter_code
_entity_poly.pdbx_strand_id
1 'polypeptide(L)'
;MHEEIPGAAAYAVAVSQHHDARDPIFALSDEFVETFAAQCPAHATLAGIPCDDGAWNDWSPSGAASWASTVASFQERLRALPPPGRGPEARWGRLARRVMADHLDERLDDFRHGEHLRDLNNIESAFQHLRVVFDLMDVRSAAGWDAIASRLEGLPRAFDSYRASLEEGRR
;
A
#
# COMPACT_ATOMS: atom_id res chain seq x y z
N MET A 1 -33.33 -19.03 5.44
CA MET A 1 -33.13 -18.12 4.32
C MET A 1 -31.79 -17.46 4.61
N HIS A 2 -30.69 -18.03 4.07
CA HIS A 2 -29.34 -17.47 4.19
C HIS A 2 -29.20 -16.40 3.10
N GLU A 3 -29.08 -15.16 3.52
CA GLU A 3 -28.72 -14.05 2.65
C GLU A 3 -27.23 -14.20 2.29
N GLU A 4 -26.93 -14.55 1.05
CA GLU A 4 -25.55 -14.61 0.57
C GLU A 4 -24.95 -13.20 0.61
N ILE A 5 -23.92 -13.02 1.43
CA ILE A 5 -23.10 -11.80 1.44
C ILE A 5 -22.37 -11.76 0.09
N PRO A 6 -22.52 -10.71 -0.72
CA PRO A 6 -21.80 -10.58 -1.99
C PRO A 6 -20.30 -10.69 -1.75
N GLY A 7 -19.62 -11.56 -2.50
CA GLY A 7 -18.18 -11.75 -2.37
C GLY A 7 -17.41 -10.45 -2.64
N ALA A 8 -16.16 -10.37 -2.15
CA ALA A 8 -15.29 -9.19 -2.26
C ALA A 8 -15.20 -8.59 -3.69
N ALA A 9 -15.27 -9.43 -4.73
CA ALA A 9 -15.32 -8.99 -6.12
C ALA A 9 -16.59 -8.18 -6.47
N ALA A 10 -17.76 -8.58 -5.93
CA ALA A 10 -19.00 -7.84 -6.13
C ALA A 10 -19.00 -6.51 -5.39
N TYR A 11 -18.33 -6.45 -4.22
CA TYR A 11 -18.16 -5.22 -3.45
C TYR A 11 -17.21 -4.25 -4.17
N ALA A 12 -16.10 -4.75 -4.70
CA ALA A 12 -15.15 -3.95 -5.50
C ALA A 12 -15.81 -3.38 -6.78
N VAL A 13 -16.62 -4.16 -7.48
CA VAL A 13 -17.38 -3.70 -8.65
C VAL A 13 -18.44 -2.67 -8.25
N ALA A 14 -19.15 -2.85 -7.14
CA ALA A 14 -20.15 -1.89 -6.66
C ALA A 14 -19.52 -0.56 -6.20
N VAL A 15 -18.35 -0.61 -5.54
CA VAL A 15 -17.59 0.58 -5.16
C VAL A 15 -17.06 1.32 -6.40
N SER A 16 -16.58 0.60 -7.41
CA SER A 16 -16.12 1.18 -8.68
C SER A 16 -17.21 1.90 -9.47
N GLN A 17 -18.50 1.52 -9.34
CA GLN A 17 -19.61 2.14 -10.06
C GLN A 17 -20.09 3.45 -9.45
N HIS A 18 -19.70 3.79 -8.22
CA HIS A 18 -20.06 5.04 -7.55
C HIS A 18 -18.96 6.11 -7.60
N HIS A 19 -17.83 5.81 -8.26
CA HIS A 19 -16.82 6.82 -8.53
C HIS A 19 -17.42 7.89 -9.45
N ASP A 20 -17.44 9.13 -8.98
CA ASP A 20 -17.72 10.27 -9.86
C ASP A 20 -16.60 10.32 -10.90
N ALA A 21 -16.82 9.65 -12.04
CA ALA A 21 -15.85 9.48 -13.13
C ALA A 21 -15.35 10.83 -13.71
N ARG A 22 -15.77 11.94 -13.14
CA ARG A 22 -15.47 13.30 -13.58
C ARG A 22 -14.39 13.98 -12.74
N ASP A 23 -14.12 13.56 -11.49
CA ASP A 23 -13.05 14.18 -10.69
C ASP A 23 -11.75 13.41 -10.89
N PRO A 24 -10.68 14.09 -11.38
CA PRO A 24 -9.39 13.46 -11.67
C PRO A 24 -8.69 12.87 -10.42
N ILE A 25 -9.18 13.17 -9.22
CA ILE A 25 -8.65 12.61 -7.98
C ILE A 25 -8.79 11.08 -7.93
N PHE A 26 -9.89 10.54 -8.45
CA PHE A 26 -10.12 9.10 -8.40
C PHE A 26 -9.12 8.34 -9.27
N ALA A 27 -8.84 8.83 -10.48
CA ALA A 27 -7.81 8.25 -11.33
C ALA A 27 -6.41 8.33 -10.69
N LEU A 28 -6.10 9.46 -10.03
CA LEU A 28 -4.83 9.61 -9.29
C LEU A 28 -4.76 8.65 -8.10
N SER A 29 -5.87 8.43 -7.40
CA SER A 29 -5.93 7.49 -6.27
C SER A 29 -5.78 6.04 -6.73
N ASP A 30 -6.41 5.66 -7.84
CA ASP A 30 -6.28 4.32 -8.40
C ASP A 30 -4.82 4.04 -8.81
N GLU A 31 -4.18 4.98 -9.50
CA GLU A 31 -2.75 4.88 -9.86
C GLU A 31 -1.85 4.80 -8.62
N PHE A 32 -2.18 5.53 -7.55
CA PHE A 32 -1.45 5.43 -6.29
C PHE A 32 -1.53 4.02 -5.69
N VAL A 33 -2.73 3.42 -5.69
CA VAL A 33 -2.94 2.04 -5.19
C VAL A 33 -2.17 1.03 -6.02
N GLU A 34 -2.17 1.16 -7.36
CA GLU A 34 -1.39 0.29 -8.25
C GLU A 34 0.12 0.43 -8.00
N THR A 35 0.59 1.67 -7.84
CA THR A 35 2.00 1.95 -7.53
C THR A 35 2.41 1.41 -6.16
N PHE A 36 1.54 1.56 -5.15
CA PHE A 36 1.72 0.98 -3.83
C PHE A 36 1.83 -0.54 -3.91
N ALA A 37 0.93 -1.20 -4.63
CA ALA A 37 0.93 -2.65 -4.79
C ALA A 37 2.23 -3.16 -5.46
N ALA A 38 2.76 -2.41 -6.43
CA ALA A 38 4.00 -2.74 -7.10
C ALA A 38 5.26 -2.54 -6.22
N GLN A 39 5.30 -1.48 -5.41
CA GLN A 39 6.48 -1.17 -4.57
C GLN A 39 6.43 -1.81 -3.18
N CYS A 40 5.23 -2.09 -2.68
CA CYS A 40 4.99 -2.61 -1.34
C CYS A 40 4.15 -3.90 -1.36
N PRO A 41 4.56 -4.95 -2.11
CA PRO A 41 3.72 -6.13 -2.36
C PRO A 41 3.33 -6.89 -1.09
N ALA A 42 4.18 -6.97 -0.07
CA ALA A 42 3.80 -7.60 1.19
C ALA A 42 2.70 -6.81 1.91
N HIS A 43 2.77 -5.48 1.93
CA HIS A 43 1.71 -4.64 2.48
C HIS A 43 0.43 -4.68 1.63
N ALA A 44 0.55 -4.79 0.31
CA ALA A 44 -0.60 -4.96 -0.57
C ALA A 44 -1.33 -6.29 -0.28
N THR A 45 -0.60 -7.39 -0.10
CA THR A 45 -1.19 -8.68 0.33
C THR A 45 -1.92 -8.54 1.67
N LEU A 46 -1.31 -7.86 2.67
CA LEU A 46 -1.95 -7.60 3.97
C LEU A 46 -3.23 -6.77 3.85
N ALA A 47 -3.27 -5.85 2.90
CA ALA A 47 -4.44 -5.00 2.62
C ALA A 47 -5.47 -5.67 1.68
N GLY A 48 -5.20 -6.87 1.15
CA GLY A 48 -6.06 -7.55 0.18
C GLY A 48 -6.07 -6.88 -1.20
N ILE A 49 -5.02 -6.14 -1.53
CA ILE A 49 -4.85 -5.47 -2.83
C ILE A 49 -4.10 -6.42 -3.76
N PRO A 50 -4.59 -6.68 -4.99
CA PRO A 50 -3.88 -7.51 -5.96
C PRO A 50 -2.47 -7.00 -6.24
N CYS A 51 -1.48 -7.87 -6.15
CA CYS A 51 -0.06 -7.55 -6.33
C CYS A 51 0.73 -8.77 -6.81
N ASP A 52 2.04 -8.64 -6.93
CA ASP A 52 2.94 -9.79 -7.08
C ASP A 52 3.09 -10.48 -5.71
N ASP A 53 2.31 -11.53 -5.48
CA ASP A 53 2.32 -12.30 -4.24
C ASP A 53 3.62 -13.09 -4.01
N GLY A 54 4.50 -13.17 -4.98
CA GLY A 54 5.84 -13.77 -4.83
C GLY A 54 6.91 -12.79 -4.36
N ALA A 55 6.63 -11.49 -4.37
CA ALA A 55 7.60 -10.43 -4.09
C ALA A 55 7.55 -9.91 -2.64
N TRP A 56 8.63 -9.27 -2.23
CA TRP A 56 8.79 -8.58 -0.95
C TRP A 56 8.97 -7.07 -1.14
N ASN A 57 8.60 -6.31 -0.12
CA ASN A 57 9.00 -4.91 0.00
C ASN A 57 10.52 -4.81 0.15
N ASP A 58 11.09 -3.69 -0.26
CA ASP A 58 12.43 -3.29 0.14
C ASP A 58 12.36 -2.43 1.42
N TRP A 59 12.62 -3.03 2.57
CA TRP A 59 12.66 -2.34 3.86
C TRP A 59 14.01 -1.70 4.18
N SER A 60 14.94 -1.64 3.23
CA SER A 60 16.21 -0.94 3.42
C SER A 60 16.02 0.58 3.46
N PRO A 61 17.00 1.35 3.97
CA PRO A 61 16.97 2.81 3.91
C PRO A 61 16.78 3.35 2.49
N SER A 62 17.36 2.68 1.48
CA SER A 62 17.18 3.04 0.07
C SER A 62 15.78 2.74 -0.44
N GLY A 63 15.18 1.62 -0.02
CA GLY A 63 13.79 1.29 -0.34
C GLY A 63 12.82 2.29 0.28
N ALA A 64 13.02 2.66 1.54
CA ALA A 64 12.23 3.69 2.21
C ALA A 64 12.36 5.06 1.52
N ALA A 65 13.57 5.46 1.10
CA ALA A 65 13.78 6.70 0.36
C ALA A 65 13.11 6.67 -1.03
N SER A 66 13.16 5.53 -1.72
CA SER A 66 12.45 5.34 -3.00
C SER A 66 10.94 5.49 -2.83
N TRP A 67 10.37 4.86 -1.80
CA TRP A 67 8.95 5.00 -1.50
C TRP A 67 8.57 6.44 -1.15
N ALA A 68 9.34 7.12 -0.30
CA ALA A 68 9.13 8.53 0.04
C ALA A 68 9.18 9.44 -1.20
N SER A 69 10.08 9.19 -2.14
CA SER A 69 10.15 9.91 -3.42
C SER A 69 8.88 9.70 -4.26
N THR A 70 8.37 8.46 -4.31
CA THR A 70 7.10 8.14 -4.97
C THR A 70 5.95 8.90 -4.33
N VAL A 71 5.82 8.86 -3.01
CA VAL A 71 4.78 9.59 -2.26
C VAL A 71 4.86 11.09 -2.51
N ALA A 72 6.05 11.68 -2.52
CA ALA A 72 6.25 13.10 -2.82
C ALA A 72 5.79 13.45 -4.25
N SER A 73 6.07 12.59 -5.23
CA SER A 73 5.58 12.77 -6.60
C SER A 73 4.05 12.80 -6.67
N PHE A 74 3.37 11.88 -5.97
CA PHE A 74 1.91 11.88 -5.89
C PHE A 74 1.37 13.12 -5.18
N GLN A 75 2.04 13.62 -4.14
CA GLN A 75 1.67 14.86 -3.45
C GLN A 75 1.75 16.07 -4.41
N GLU A 76 2.80 16.17 -5.22
CA GLU A 76 2.93 17.23 -6.23
C GLU A 76 1.83 17.13 -7.29
N ARG A 77 1.54 15.93 -7.77
CA ARG A 77 0.46 15.69 -8.74
C ARG A 77 -0.91 16.04 -8.16
N LEU A 78 -1.16 15.68 -6.90
CA LEU A 78 -2.39 16.05 -6.20
C LEU A 78 -2.58 17.57 -6.11
N ARG A 79 -1.51 18.30 -5.80
CA ARG A 79 -1.53 19.77 -5.77
C ARG A 79 -1.75 20.40 -7.14
N ALA A 80 -1.30 19.74 -8.20
CA ALA A 80 -1.47 20.20 -9.59
C ALA A 80 -2.86 19.92 -10.16
N LEU A 81 -3.70 19.10 -9.51
CA LEU A 81 -5.05 18.83 -9.98
C LEU A 81 -5.89 20.11 -10.01
N PRO A 82 -6.77 20.27 -11.03
CA PRO A 82 -7.73 21.37 -11.08
C PRO A 82 -8.55 21.45 -9.77
N PRO A 83 -8.96 22.63 -9.33
CA PRO A 83 -9.76 22.75 -8.11
C PRO A 83 -11.05 21.93 -8.22
N PRO A 84 -11.51 21.28 -7.13
CA PRO A 84 -12.73 20.48 -7.16
C PRO A 84 -13.94 21.39 -7.36
N GLY A 85 -14.99 20.83 -7.95
CA GLY A 85 -16.28 21.51 -8.08
C GLY A 85 -16.87 21.97 -6.74
N ARG A 86 -17.82 22.89 -6.79
CA ARG A 86 -18.43 23.51 -5.58
C ARG A 86 -19.78 22.90 -5.20
N GLY A 87 -20.46 22.20 -6.12
CA GLY A 87 -21.78 21.64 -5.90
C GLY A 87 -21.79 20.41 -4.97
N PRO A 88 -22.99 19.94 -4.58
CA PRO A 88 -23.12 18.71 -3.79
C PRO A 88 -22.51 17.49 -4.47
N GLU A 89 -22.57 17.43 -5.81
CA GLU A 89 -22.03 16.37 -6.67
C GLU A 89 -20.50 16.24 -6.54
N ALA A 90 -19.82 17.34 -6.21
CA ALA A 90 -18.36 17.31 -6.04
C ALA A 90 -17.93 16.98 -4.59
N ARG A 91 -18.85 16.62 -3.71
CA ARG A 91 -18.55 16.31 -2.30
C ARG A 91 -17.51 15.19 -2.18
N TRP A 92 -17.68 14.14 -2.92
CA TRP A 92 -16.78 12.97 -2.84
C TRP A 92 -15.38 13.26 -3.37
N GLY A 93 -15.27 14.03 -4.46
CA GLY A 93 -13.97 14.48 -4.98
C GLY A 93 -13.23 15.35 -3.96
N ARG A 94 -13.95 16.27 -3.29
CA ARG A 94 -13.34 17.09 -2.21
C ARG A 94 -12.88 16.23 -1.03
N LEU A 95 -13.68 15.25 -0.61
CA LEU A 95 -13.32 14.35 0.48
C LEU A 95 -12.11 13.48 0.11
N ALA A 96 -12.12 12.88 -1.08
CA ALA A 96 -11.03 12.05 -1.57
C ALA A 96 -9.71 12.81 -1.63
N ARG A 97 -9.72 14.07 -2.13
CA ARG A 97 -8.53 14.93 -2.14
C ARG A 97 -7.97 15.18 -0.74
N ARG A 98 -8.85 15.45 0.22
CA ARG A 98 -8.44 15.68 1.60
C ARG A 98 -7.84 14.42 2.21
N VAL A 99 -8.52 13.28 2.07
CA VAL A 99 -8.04 11.99 2.60
C VAL A 99 -6.70 11.62 1.98
N MET A 100 -6.55 11.77 0.65
CA MET A 100 -5.29 11.49 -0.01
C MET A 100 -4.19 12.45 0.44
N ALA A 101 -4.47 13.75 0.59
CA ALA A 101 -3.48 14.72 1.07
C ALA A 101 -2.99 14.37 2.48
N ASP A 102 -3.93 14.13 3.41
CA ASP A 102 -3.61 13.77 4.80
C ASP A 102 -2.76 12.47 4.84
N HIS A 103 -3.11 11.47 4.02
CA HIS A 103 -2.35 10.21 3.93
C HIS A 103 -0.92 10.41 3.38
N LEU A 104 -0.77 11.17 2.29
CA LEU A 104 0.55 11.41 1.70
C LEU A 104 1.43 12.26 2.63
N ASP A 105 0.86 13.24 3.32
CA ASP A 105 1.58 14.05 4.31
C ASP A 105 2.08 13.19 5.47
N GLU A 106 1.23 12.30 6.02
CA GLU A 106 1.59 11.36 7.08
C GLU A 106 2.76 10.45 6.66
N ARG A 107 2.70 9.85 5.46
CA ARG A 107 3.79 8.99 4.96
C ARG A 107 5.12 9.74 4.83
N LEU A 108 5.10 10.99 4.37
CA LEU A 108 6.31 11.81 4.28
C LEU A 108 6.82 12.23 5.65
N ASP A 109 5.95 12.48 6.60
CA ASP A 109 6.32 12.82 7.97
C ASP A 109 6.95 11.61 8.68
N ASP A 110 6.39 10.40 8.53
CA ASP A 110 6.98 9.16 9.04
C ASP A 110 8.41 8.97 8.52
N PHE A 111 8.61 9.19 7.21
CA PHE A 111 9.93 9.10 6.61
C PHE A 111 10.90 10.16 7.17
N ARG A 112 10.48 11.42 7.27
CA ARG A 112 11.31 12.53 7.78
C ARG A 112 11.72 12.32 9.24
N HIS A 113 10.84 11.72 10.04
CA HIS A 113 11.11 11.41 11.45
C HIS A 113 11.88 10.10 11.65
N GLY A 114 12.19 9.38 10.56
CA GLY A 114 12.96 8.15 10.60
C GLY A 114 12.23 6.97 11.24
N GLU A 115 10.87 6.94 11.14
CA GLU A 115 10.09 5.85 11.72
C GLU A 115 10.50 4.48 11.15
N HIS A 116 10.82 4.42 9.86
CA HIS A 116 11.33 3.22 9.20
C HIS A 116 12.68 2.70 9.75
N LEU A 117 13.43 3.53 10.48
CA LEU A 117 14.72 3.17 11.07
C LEU A 117 14.59 2.58 12.49
N ARG A 118 13.42 2.67 13.11
CA ARG A 118 13.12 2.22 14.47
C ARG A 118 11.87 1.36 14.60
N ASP A 119 11.31 0.94 13.48
CA ASP A 119 10.08 0.14 13.42
C ASP A 119 10.35 -1.31 13.86
N LEU A 120 10.60 -1.48 15.15
CA LEU A 120 10.71 -2.79 15.80
C LEU A 120 9.94 -2.78 17.12
N ASN A 121 8.80 -3.47 17.13
CA ASN A 121 7.97 -3.62 18.30
C ASN A 121 7.33 -5.03 18.35
N ASN A 122 6.63 -5.34 19.43
CA ASN A 122 6.02 -6.66 19.64
C ASN A 122 4.56 -6.75 19.16
N ILE A 123 4.00 -5.69 18.58
CA ILE A 123 2.59 -5.64 18.13
C ILE A 123 2.53 -5.70 16.61
N GLU A 124 3.11 -4.72 15.95
CA GLU A 124 3.08 -4.57 14.51
C GLU A 124 4.35 -3.89 14.02
N SER A 125 5.13 -4.60 13.23
CA SER A 125 6.34 -4.09 12.58
C SER A 125 6.63 -4.94 11.35
N ALA A 126 7.61 -4.57 10.53
CA ALA A 126 8.02 -5.37 9.39
C ALA A 126 8.34 -6.82 9.77
N PHE A 127 8.82 -7.08 10.99
CA PHE A 127 9.09 -8.43 11.47
C PHE A 127 7.82 -9.32 11.53
N GLN A 128 6.71 -8.80 12.02
CA GLN A 128 5.43 -9.52 12.02
C GLN A 128 4.88 -9.68 10.61
N HIS A 129 5.02 -8.67 9.76
CA HIS A 129 4.56 -8.72 8.38
C HIS A 129 5.26 -9.83 7.57
N LEU A 130 6.56 -10.06 7.80
CA LEU A 130 7.33 -11.13 7.17
C LEU A 130 6.76 -12.54 7.45
N ARG A 131 6.01 -12.71 8.53
CA ARG A 131 5.32 -13.97 8.86
C ARG A 131 3.86 -13.97 8.45
N VAL A 132 3.11 -12.92 8.85
CA VAL A 132 1.65 -12.90 8.73
C VAL A 132 1.18 -12.93 7.27
N VAL A 133 1.98 -12.40 6.36
CA VAL A 133 1.65 -12.39 4.93
C VAL A 133 1.34 -13.80 4.39
N PHE A 134 2.00 -14.84 4.90
CA PHE A 134 1.78 -16.22 4.47
C PHE A 134 0.41 -16.77 4.90
N ASP A 135 -0.17 -16.24 5.97
CA ASP A 135 -1.51 -16.64 6.43
C ASP A 135 -2.62 -16.14 5.48
N LEU A 136 -2.31 -15.17 4.61
CA LEU A 136 -3.24 -14.52 3.68
C LEU A 136 -3.07 -14.97 2.22
N MET A 137 -2.02 -15.75 1.92
CA MET A 137 -1.73 -16.20 0.57
C MET A 137 -2.66 -17.34 0.12
N ASP A 138 -2.86 -17.46 -1.18
CA ASP A 138 -3.68 -18.54 -1.74
C ASP A 138 -2.96 -19.89 -1.64
N VAL A 139 -3.53 -20.79 -0.85
CA VAL A 139 -3.04 -22.18 -0.69
C VAL A 139 -3.85 -23.19 -1.49
N ARG A 140 -4.79 -22.74 -2.33
CA ARG A 140 -5.72 -23.61 -3.07
C ARG A 140 -5.31 -23.85 -4.52
N SER A 141 -4.42 -23.01 -5.07
CA SER A 141 -3.96 -23.09 -6.46
C SER A 141 -2.47 -23.39 -6.55
N ALA A 142 -2.03 -23.96 -7.67
CA ALA A 142 -0.60 -24.16 -7.96
C ALA A 142 0.13 -22.81 -8.02
N ALA A 143 -0.44 -21.80 -8.65
CA ALA A 143 0.14 -20.46 -8.72
C ALA A 143 0.33 -19.82 -7.33
N GLY A 144 -0.61 -20.05 -6.39
CA GLY A 144 -0.46 -19.60 -5.01
C GLY A 144 0.72 -20.29 -4.31
N TRP A 145 0.92 -21.59 -4.52
CA TRP A 145 2.08 -22.30 -3.98
C TRP A 145 3.39 -21.85 -4.61
N ASP A 146 3.42 -21.52 -5.91
CA ASP A 146 4.59 -20.96 -6.57
C ASP A 146 4.94 -19.58 -5.98
N ALA A 147 3.94 -18.74 -5.71
CA ALA A 147 4.14 -17.45 -5.04
C ALA A 147 4.68 -17.63 -3.60
N ILE A 148 4.15 -18.58 -2.84
CA ILE A 148 4.65 -18.91 -1.49
C ILE A 148 6.12 -19.36 -1.56
N ALA A 149 6.48 -20.23 -2.50
CA ALA A 149 7.86 -20.68 -2.69
C ALA A 149 8.78 -19.49 -3.01
N SER A 150 8.39 -18.63 -3.95
CA SER A 150 9.14 -17.42 -4.30
C SER A 150 9.37 -16.50 -3.08
N ARG A 151 8.34 -16.26 -2.27
CA ARG A 151 8.48 -15.48 -1.03
C ARG A 151 9.42 -16.14 -0.03
N LEU A 152 9.33 -17.46 0.16
CA LEU A 152 10.23 -18.18 1.06
C LEU A 152 11.69 -18.07 0.61
N GLU A 153 11.95 -18.20 -0.69
CA GLU A 153 13.29 -18.02 -1.27
C GLU A 153 13.82 -16.59 -1.10
N GLY A 154 12.94 -15.59 -1.22
CA GLY A 154 13.27 -14.17 -1.03
C GLY A 154 13.41 -13.72 0.42
N LEU A 155 12.94 -14.52 1.39
CA LEU A 155 12.87 -14.15 2.80
C LEU A 155 14.20 -13.71 3.43
N PRO A 156 15.35 -14.36 3.17
CA PRO A 156 16.64 -13.89 3.71
C PRO A 156 16.98 -12.47 3.27
N ARG A 157 16.72 -12.12 2.00
CA ARG A 157 16.95 -10.78 1.47
C ARG A 157 16.00 -9.76 2.12
N ALA A 158 14.74 -10.12 2.35
CA ALA A 158 13.78 -9.28 3.03
C ALA A 158 14.23 -8.97 4.46
N PHE A 159 14.72 -9.96 5.21
CA PHE A 159 15.33 -9.76 6.53
C PHE A 159 16.58 -8.88 6.48
N ASP A 160 17.46 -9.07 5.51
CA ASP A 160 18.67 -8.26 5.37
C ASP A 160 18.33 -6.80 5.09
N SER A 161 17.32 -6.51 4.25
CA SER A 161 16.86 -5.16 3.98
C SER A 161 16.30 -4.49 5.24
N TYR A 162 15.47 -5.19 5.99
CA TYR A 162 14.91 -4.70 7.25
C TYR A 162 15.99 -4.46 8.31
N ARG A 163 16.93 -5.41 8.47
CA ARG A 163 18.07 -5.26 9.38
C ARG A 163 18.91 -4.03 9.06
N ALA A 164 19.13 -3.74 7.77
CA ALA A 164 19.89 -2.56 7.36
C ALA A 164 19.27 -1.25 7.88
N SER A 165 17.95 -1.11 7.86
CA SER A 165 17.26 0.05 8.43
C SER A 165 17.44 0.14 9.93
N LEU A 166 17.27 -0.96 10.67
CA LEU A 166 17.45 -0.96 12.12
C LEU A 166 18.91 -0.67 12.54
N GLU A 167 19.88 -1.14 11.78
CA GLU A 167 21.31 -0.85 12.01
C GLU A 167 21.63 0.63 11.75
N GLU A 168 21.03 1.25 10.74
CA GLU A 168 21.17 2.68 10.50
C GLU A 168 20.54 3.51 11.61
N GLY A 169 19.35 3.12 12.09
CA GLY A 169 18.66 3.80 13.18
C GLY A 169 19.38 3.74 14.55
N ARG A 170 20.38 2.86 14.70
CA ARG A 170 21.22 2.77 15.92
C ARG A 170 22.39 3.75 15.93
N ARG A 171 22.68 4.42 14.84
CA ARG A 171 23.81 5.37 14.71
C ARG A 171 23.42 6.74 15.19
#